data_b4775ca19a7c3d31493dd0f2b939ce84
#
_entry.id   b4775ca19a7c3d31493dd0f2b939ce84
#
_cell.length_a   1.000
_cell.length_b   1.000
_cell.length_c   1.000
_cell.angle_alpha   90.00
_cell.angle_beta   90.00
_cell.angle_gamma   90.00
#
_symmetry.space_group_name_H-M   'P 1'
#
loop_
_entity.id
_entity.type
_entity.pdbx_description
1 polymer ?
#
loop_
_entity_poly.entity_id
_entity_poly.type
_entity_poly.pdbx_seq_one_letter_code
_entity_poly.pdbx_strand_id
1 'polypeptide(L)'
;MTSVNEDTELTVTTPDEPGIFGRVLGTLANAGINVKAIYLYSETDRSHFHLITSDAKKAETALRTLGYKVKSKKVVTVLFTDRIGAGAEIGALLGNAVIDIQYSYGSSAGEGKTLIVFHTNNNRKAIDTLK
;
A
#
# COMPACT_ATOMS: atom_id res chain seq x y z
N MET A 1 7.29 -9.13 -16.97
CA MET A 1 8.29 -8.22 -16.41
C MET A 1 7.91 -7.80 -15.01
N THR A 2 8.86 -7.83 -14.09
CA THR A 2 8.60 -7.56 -12.68
C THR A 2 9.44 -6.37 -12.21
N SER A 3 8.79 -5.45 -11.51
CA SER A 3 9.45 -4.32 -10.87
C SER A 3 9.21 -4.41 -9.36
N VAL A 4 10.28 -4.42 -8.58
CA VAL A 4 10.22 -4.56 -7.13
C VAL A 4 10.86 -3.34 -6.49
N ASN A 5 10.12 -2.67 -5.62
CA ASN A 5 10.59 -1.44 -4.99
C ASN A 5 10.26 -1.43 -3.50
N GLU A 6 11.08 -0.67 -2.75
CA GLU A 6 10.71 -0.28 -1.41
C GLU A 6 9.93 1.01 -1.51
N ASP A 7 8.76 1.05 -0.92
CA ASP A 7 7.91 2.24 -0.89
C ASP A 7 7.54 2.60 0.54
N THR A 8 7.06 3.82 0.72
CA THR A 8 6.54 4.27 2.00
C THR A 8 5.02 4.17 1.99
N GLU A 9 4.49 3.42 2.94
CA GLU A 9 3.05 3.34 3.15
C GLU A 9 2.67 4.29 4.27
N LEU A 10 1.60 5.05 4.07
CA LEU A 10 0.99 5.83 5.14
C LEU A 10 -0.18 5.04 5.71
N THR A 11 -0.23 4.95 7.04
CA THR A 11 -1.41 4.44 7.73
C THR A 11 -2.10 5.61 8.41
N VAL A 12 -3.37 5.80 8.10
CA VAL A 12 -4.15 6.95 8.56
C VAL A 12 -5.33 6.44 9.36
N THR A 13 -5.44 6.91 10.60
CA THR A 13 -6.57 6.56 11.47
C THR A 13 -7.51 7.75 11.56
N THR A 14 -8.77 7.52 11.24
CA THR A 14 -9.81 8.54 11.21
C THR A 14 -11.04 8.05 11.95
N PRO A 15 -11.98 8.95 12.28
CA PRO A 15 -13.31 8.51 12.68
C PRO A 15 -13.96 7.71 11.55
N ASP A 16 -14.78 6.72 11.90
CA ASP A 16 -15.56 5.97 10.92
C ASP A 16 -16.88 6.70 10.71
N GLU A 17 -16.99 7.40 9.60
CA GLU A 17 -18.18 8.20 9.29
C GLU A 17 -18.42 8.27 7.79
N PRO A 18 -19.67 8.46 7.36
CA PRO A 18 -19.96 8.66 5.94
C PRO A 18 -19.15 9.83 5.39
N GLY A 19 -18.57 9.63 4.20
CA GLY A 19 -17.78 10.66 3.53
C GLY A 19 -16.30 10.67 3.87
N ILE A 20 -15.83 9.82 4.81
CA ILE A 20 -14.42 9.84 5.23
C ILE A 20 -13.49 9.44 4.08
N PHE A 21 -13.89 8.47 3.26
CA PHE A 21 -13.11 8.03 2.11
C PHE A 21 -12.85 9.20 1.15
N GLY A 22 -13.92 9.91 0.78
CA GLY A 22 -13.81 11.05 -0.13
C GLY A 22 -13.04 12.21 0.48
N ARG A 23 -13.17 12.43 1.78
CA ARG A 23 -12.44 13.51 2.46
C ARG A 23 -10.93 13.27 2.44
N VAL A 24 -10.51 12.06 2.75
CA VAL A 24 -9.08 11.71 2.74
C VAL A 24 -8.52 11.82 1.33
N LEU A 25 -9.18 11.18 0.35
CA LEU A 25 -8.68 11.19 -1.02
C LEU A 25 -8.79 12.57 -1.66
N GLY A 26 -9.85 13.32 -1.34
CA GLY A 26 -10.02 14.68 -1.84
C GLY A 26 -8.96 15.64 -1.32
N THR A 27 -8.55 15.48 -0.07
CA THR A 27 -7.47 16.27 0.51
C THR A 27 -6.16 16.03 -0.24
N LEU A 28 -5.87 14.77 -0.55
CA LEU A 28 -4.67 14.42 -1.32
C LEU A 28 -4.75 14.97 -2.75
N ALA A 29 -5.91 14.85 -3.38
CA ALA A 29 -6.11 15.37 -4.73
C ALA A 29 -5.90 16.89 -4.78
N ASN A 30 -6.44 17.62 -3.82
CA ASN A 30 -6.28 19.07 -3.75
C ASN A 30 -4.81 19.48 -3.52
N ALA A 31 -4.02 18.61 -2.93
CA ALA A 31 -2.59 18.83 -2.75
C ALA A 31 -1.76 18.33 -3.95
N GLY A 32 -2.40 17.86 -5.01
CA GLY A 32 -1.71 17.37 -6.20
C GLY A 32 -1.07 15.99 -6.02
N ILE A 33 -1.56 15.21 -5.08
CA ILE A 33 -0.98 13.89 -4.74
C ILE A 33 -1.85 12.78 -5.31
N ASN A 34 -1.22 11.86 -6.05
CA ASN A 34 -1.90 10.69 -6.59
C ASN A 34 -1.84 9.53 -5.61
N VAL A 35 -2.94 8.80 -5.46
CA VAL A 35 -3.00 7.58 -4.67
C VAL A 35 -2.77 6.40 -5.61
N LYS A 36 -1.70 5.66 -5.38
CA LYS A 36 -1.29 4.54 -6.24
C LYS A 36 -1.89 3.21 -5.77
N ALA A 37 -2.12 3.07 -4.47
CA ALA A 37 -2.75 1.89 -3.90
C ALA A 37 -3.43 2.29 -2.60
N ILE A 38 -4.52 1.61 -2.29
CA ILE A 38 -5.32 1.93 -1.11
C ILE A 38 -5.96 0.66 -0.52
N TYR A 39 -5.98 0.61 0.79
CA TYR A 39 -6.74 -0.38 1.54
C TYR A 39 -7.38 0.34 2.72
N LEU A 40 -8.70 0.19 2.86
CA LEU A 40 -9.46 0.80 3.95
C LEU A 40 -10.28 -0.26 4.64
N TYR A 41 -10.23 -0.27 5.96
CA TYR A 41 -11.15 -1.08 6.76
C TYR A 41 -11.58 -0.31 8.00
N SER A 42 -12.75 -0.65 8.51
CA SER A 42 -13.29 -0.05 9.73
C SER A 42 -13.26 -1.05 10.86
N GLU A 43 -12.94 -0.57 12.05
CA GLU A 43 -12.89 -1.37 13.25
C GLU A 43 -13.41 -0.53 14.41
N THR A 44 -14.47 -0.98 15.04
CA THR A 44 -15.17 -0.25 16.09
C THR A 44 -15.71 1.08 15.55
N ASP A 45 -15.16 2.21 15.99
CA ASP A 45 -15.59 3.54 15.56
C ASP A 45 -14.50 4.27 14.76
N ARG A 46 -13.53 3.52 14.25
CA ARG A 46 -12.39 4.06 13.52
C ARG A 46 -12.29 3.47 12.13
N SER A 47 -11.78 4.27 11.22
CA SER A 47 -11.38 3.81 9.88
C SER A 47 -9.87 3.84 9.78
N HIS A 48 -9.31 2.82 9.16
CA HIS A 48 -7.87 2.68 8.98
C HIS A 48 -7.56 2.61 7.50
N PHE A 49 -6.82 3.61 7.01
CA PHE A 49 -6.37 3.65 5.62
C PHE A 49 -4.93 3.19 5.53
N HIS A 50 -4.63 2.42 4.50
CA HIS A 50 -3.27 2.13 4.08
C HIS A 50 -3.11 2.71 2.69
N LEU A 51 -2.14 3.62 2.51
CA LEU A 51 -2.01 4.38 1.27
C LEU A 51 -0.59 4.34 0.74
N ILE A 52 -0.47 4.07 -0.55
CA ILE A 52 0.77 4.33 -1.29
C ILE A 52 0.48 5.53 -2.18
N THR A 53 1.28 6.57 -2.05
CA THR A 53 1.04 7.84 -2.74
C THR A 53 2.23 8.25 -3.58
N SER A 54 2.02 9.22 -4.46
CA SER A 54 3.09 9.76 -5.30
C SER A 54 4.09 10.61 -4.51
N ASP A 55 3.71 11.09 -3.33
CA ASP A 55 4.58 11.89 -2.46
C ASP A 55 4.16 11.66 -1.01
N ALA A 56 4.81 10.70 -0.36
CA ALA A 56 4.43 10.28 0.99
C ALA A 56 4.58 11.40 2.02
N LYS A 57 5.64 12.19 1.92
CA LYS A 57 5.90 13.25 2.89
C LYS A 57 4.87 14.36 2.82
N LYS A 58 4.55 14.78 1.61
CA LYS A 58 3.53 15.81 1.38
C LYS A 58 2.15 15.31 1.79
N ALA A 59 1.85 14.04 1.51
CA ALA A 59 0.59 13.41 1.91
C ALA A 59 0.45 13.36 3.42
N GLU A 60 1.51 12.97 4.11
CA GLU A 60 1.52 12.94 5.58
C GLU A 60 1.20 14.31 6.18
N THR A 61 1.86 15.34 5.68
CA THR A 61 1.62 16.72 6.14
C THR A 61 0.18 17.14 5.90
N ALA A 62 -0.35 16.90 4.71
CA ALA A 62 -1.71 17.29 4.36
C ALA A 62 -2.75 16.61 5.25
N LEU A 63 -2.57 15.33 5.53
CA LEU A 63 -3.53 14.57 6.34
C LEU A 63 -3.41 14.90 7.83
N ARG A 64 -2.20 15.17 8.31
CA ARG A 64 -2.02 15.61 9.70
C ARG A 64 -2.66 16.96 9.96
N THR A 65 -2.67 17.83 8.96
CA THR A 65 -3.32 19.14 9.06
C THR A 65 -4.82 19.02 9.32
N LEU A 66 -5.44 17.93 8.87
CA LEU A 66 -6.84 17.64 9.17
C LEU A 66 -7.06 17.11 10.59
N GLY A 67 -5.99 16.85 11.34
CA GLY A 67 -6.07 16.32 12.68
C GLY A 67 -6.07 14.79 12.76
N TYR A 68 -5.86 14.10 11.64
CA TYR A 68 -5.80 12.64 11.64
C TYR A 68 -4.45 12.14 12.13
N LYS A 69 -4.47 10.94 12.71
CA LYS A 69 -3.26 10.26 13.13
C LYS A 69 -2.65 9.58 11.90
N VAL A 70 -1.42 9.95 11.57
CA VAL A 70 -0.71 9.42 10.40
C VAL A 70 0.61 8.83 10.83
N LYS A 71 0.87 7.59 10.39
CA LYS A 71 2.15 6.92 10.58
C LYS A 71 2.68 6.50 9.22
N SER A 72 4.00 6.42 9.09
CA SER A 72 4.64 5.91 7.88
C SER A 72 5.44 4.66 8.20
N LYS A 73 5.50 3.74 7.25
CA LYS A 73 6.34 2.55 7.35
C LYS A 73 6.79 2.13 5.97
N LYS A 74 7.85 1.36 5.92
CA LYS A 74 8.34 0.82 4.65
C LYS A 74 7.60 -0.46 4.30
N VAL A 75 7.28 -0.59 3.02
CA VAL A 75 6.62 -1.77 2.44
C VAL A 75 7.34 -2.13 1.14
N VAL A 76 7.01 -3.28 0.60
CA VAL A 76 7.50 -3.73 -0.69
C VAL A 76 6.36 -3.64 -1.69
N THR A 77 6.59 -2.98 -2.82
CA THR A 77 5.63 -2.94 -3.92
C THR A 77 6.17 -3.75 -5.08
N VAL A 78 5.32 -4.60 -5.64
CA VAL A 78 5.67 -5.46 -6.76
C VAL A 78 4.69 -5.20 -7.90
N LEU A 79 5.20 -4.76 -9.03
CA LEU A 79 4.42 -4.58 -10.24
C LEU A 79 4.86 -5.66 -11.22
N PHE A 80 3.92 -6.49 -11.64
CA PHE A 80 4.26 -7.64 -12.49
C PHE A 80 3.22 -7.87 -13.58
N THR A 81 3.61 -8.67 -14.57
CA THR A 81 2.72 -9.04 -15.66
C THR A 81 1.58 -9.90 -15.13
N ASP A 82 0.35 -9.49 -15.42
CA ASP A 82 -0.85 -10.20 -14.98
C ASP A 82 -1.04 -11.45 -15.83
N ARG A 83 -0.84 -12.60 -15.21
CA ARG A 83 -1.08 -13.90 -15.85
C ARG A 83 -1.44 -14.92 -14.78
N ILE A 84 -2.08 -16.00 -15.21
CA ILE A 84 -2.46 -17.07 -14.30
C ILE A 84 -1.22 -17.60 -13.60
N GLY A 85 -1.26 -17.63 -12.27
CA GLY A 85 -0.19 -18.19 -11.45
C GLY A 85 0.93 -17.21 -11.07
N ALA A 86 0.94 -15.98 -11.60
CA ALA A 86 2.01 -15.03 -11.27
C ALA A 86 2.09 -14.74 -9.80
N GLY A 87 0.94 -14.49 -9.15
CA GLY A 87 0.91 -14.25 -7.71
C GLY A 87 1.38 -15.46 -6.91
N ALA A 88 1.02 -16.65 -7.34
CA ALA A 88 1.45 -17.88 -6.69
C ALA A 88 2.98 -18.05 -6.75
N GLU A 89 3.59 -17.69 -7.86
CA GLU A 89 5.04 -17.76 -8.01
C GLU A 89 5.74 -16.80 -7.04
N ILE A 90 5.23 -15.58 -6.93
CA ILE A 90 5.77 -14.60 -5.99
C ILE A 90 5.66 -15.13 -4.56
N GLY A 91 4.49 -15.66 -4.21
CA GLY A 91 4.26 -16.25 -2.89
C GLY A 91 5.19 -17.39 -2.59
N ALA A 92 5.44 -18.25 -3.56
CA ALA A 92 6.36 -19.39 -3.40
C ALA A 92 7.79 -18.92 -3.15
N LEU A 93 8.25 -17.90 -3.88
CA LEU A 93 9.59 -17.34 -3.69
C LEU A 93 9.74 -16.78 -2.27
N LEU A 94 8.76 -16.04 -1.79
CA LEU A 94 8.80 -15.47 -0.45
C LEU A 94 8.74 -16.57 0.62
N GLY A 95 7.89 -17.56 0.43
CA GLY A 95 7.76 -18.69 1.35
C GLY A 95 9.04 -19.51 1.45
N ASN A 96 9.67 -19.80 0.31
CA ASN A 96 10.92 -20.55 0.27
C ASN A 96 12.07 -19.79 0.94
N ALA A 97 12.00 -18.47 0.95
CA ALA A 97 12.98 -17.61 1.62
C ALA A 97 12.63 -17.40 3.10
N VAL A 98 11.57 -18.04 3.59
CA VAL A 98 11.09 -17.96 4.97
C VAL A 98 10.75 -16.52 5.35
N ILE A 99 10.09 -15.81 4.45
CA ILE A 99 9.62 -14.45 4.68
C ILE A 99 8.14 -14.51 5.03
N ASP A 100 7.79 -13.94 6.18
CA ASP A 100 6.42 -13.87 6.63
C ASP A 100 5.75 -12.61 6.11
N ILE A 101 4.62 -12.77 5.43
CA ILE A 101 3.81 -11.65 4.96
C ILE A 101 2.82 -11.32 6.08
N GLN A 102 2.96 -10.13 6.65
CA GLN A 102 2.10 -9.70 7.75
C GLN A 102 0.75 -9.20 7.23
N TYR A 103 0.76 -8.52 6.09
CA TYR A 103 -0.44 -8.22 5.31
C TYR A 103 -0.04 -7.85 3.89
N SER A 104 -0.99 -7.95 2.99
CA SER A 104 -0.79 -7.54 1.61
C SER A 104 -2.12 -7.13 1.00
N TYR A 105 -2.04 -6.33 -0.03
CA TYR A 105 -3.19 -5.94 -0.83
C TYR A 105 -2.74 -5.64 -2.25
N GLY A 106 -3.64 -5.87 -3.18
CA GLY A 106 -3.28 -5.64 -4.57
C GLY A 106 -4.46 -5.89 -5.49
N SER A 107 -4.27 -5.48 -6.73
CA SER A 107 -5.31 -5.63 -7.75
C SER A 107 -4.70 -5.50 -9.14
N SER A 108 -5.31 -6.19 -10.10
CA SER A 108 -5.06 -5.93 -11.50
C SER A 108 -5.73 -4.60 -11.86
N ALA A 109 -4.97 -3.71 -12.48
CA ALA A 109 -5.49 -2.41 -12.93
C ALA A 109 -5.86 -2.42 -14.41
N GLY A 110 -5.84 -3.59 -15.05
CA GLY A 110 -5.94 -3.71 -16.49
C GLY A 110 -4.57 -3.49 -17.14
N GLU A 111 -4.54 -3.37 -18.45
CA GLU A 111 -3.30 -3.13 -19.19
C GLU A 111 -2.22 -4.19 -18.97
N GLY A 112 -2.61 -5.38 -18.53
CA GLY A 112 -1.71 -6.50 -18.35
C GLY A 112 -0.80 -6.42 -17.14
N LYS A 113 -1.09 -5.55 -16.17
CA LYS A 113 -0.25 -5.37 -14.98
C LYS A 113 -1.04 -5.57 -13.71
N THR A 114 -0.37 -6.10 -12.69
CA THR A 114 -0.90 -6.25 -11.34
C THR A 114 0.09 -5.62 -10.37
N LEU A 115 -0.43 -4.84 -9.43
CA LEU A 115 0.35 -4.27 -8.35
C LEU A 115 -0.03 -4.96 -7.04
N ILE A 116 0.97 -5.42 -6.28
CA ILE A 116 0.76 -5.94 -4.93
C ILE A 116 1.68 -5.20 -3.97
N VAL A 117 1.13 -4.83 -2.82
CA VAL A 117 1.85 -4.24 -1.71
C VAL A 117 2.02 -5.32 -0.64
N PHE A 118 3.24 -5.49 -0.14
CA PHE A 118 3.54 -6.44 0.93
C PHE A 118 4.14 -5.73 2.12
N HIS A 119 3.63 -6.01 3.30
CA HIS A 119 4.30 -5.67 4.54
C HIS A 119 4.82 -6.97 5.14
N THR A 120 6.14 -7.10 5.25
CA THR A 120 6.77 -8.35 5.66
C THR A 120 7.60 -8.15 6.91
N ASN A 121 8.04 -9.26 7.50
CA ASN A 121 8.95 -9.23 8.64
C ASN A 121 10.40 -8.91 8.23
N ASN A 122 10.69 -8.88 6.92
CA ASN A 122 12.02 -8.56 6.41
C ASN A 122 11.92 -8.06 4.96
N ASN A 123 11.59 -6.79 4.81
CA ASN A 123 11.37 -6.19 3.49
C ASN A 123 12.62 -6.23 2.60
N ARG A 124 13.80 -6.04 3.19
CA ARG A 124 15.04 -6.06 2.42
C ARG A 124 15.27 -7.42 1.78
N LYS A 125 15.09 -8.48 2.57
CA LYS A 125 15.23 -9.85 2.06
C LYS A 125 14.17 -10.14 0.99
N ALA A 126 12.95 -9.66 1.19
CA ALA A 126 11.88 -9.82 0.21
C ALA A 126 12.25 -9.17 -1.12
N ILE A 127 12.77 -7.96 -1.09
CA ILE A 127 13.21 -7.25 -2.29
C ILE A 127 14.32 -8.04 -3.00
N ASP A 128 15.33 -8.45 -2.26
CA ASP A 128 16.44 -9.20 -2.83
C ASP A 128 16.00 -10.54 -3.43
N THR A 129 15.03 -11.19 -2.79
CA THR A 129 14.47 -12.47 -3.25
C THR A 129 13.70 -12.33 -4.56
N LEU A 130 12.95 -11.22 -4.70
CA LEU A 130 12.05 -11.02 -5.85
C LEU A 130 12.69 -10.30 -7.02
N LYS A 131 13.84 -9.71 -6.84
CA LYS A 131 14.57 -9.06 -7.95
C LYS A 131 15.11 -10.04 -8.96
#